data_c575d0e1b5db97c0e2d524ae2b5a188f
#
_entry.id   c575d0e1b5db97c0e2d524ae2b5a188f
#
_cell.length_a   1.000
_cell.length_b   1.000
_cell.length_c   1.000
_cell.angle_alpha   90.00
_cell.angle_beta   90.00
_cell.angle_gamma   90.00
#
_symmetry.space_group_name_H-M   'P 1'
#
loop_
_entity.id
_entity.type
_entity.pdbx_description
1 polymer ?
#
loop_
_entity_poly.entity_id
_entity_poly.type
_entity_poly.pdbx_seq_one_letter_code
_entity_poly.pdbx_strand_id
1 'polypeptide(L)'
;CSDERAGSTVDYACQRLTQYAQKYVNAAPESEQHLPILFNEYCTTWGLPSHENIKGILEAVKGKGLEYFVVDCGWFVEEGVHWSRSMGDYVPSDRLFPEGLGAVSDDIRKAGMKPGIWFEIDNAGPKSHVYSEREDLMLHRDGKVLTTKERRFFDMNNPDAIAYLTDKVIGQLRKYDFEYM
;
A
#
# COMPACT_ATOMS: atom_id res chain seq x y z
N CYS A 1 26.72 -20.59 -13.07
CA CYS A 1 27.25 -19.51 -13.91
C CYS A 1 28.64 -19.14 -13.39
N SER A 2 29.66 -19.83 -13.88
CA SER A 2 31.04 -19.55 -13.56
C SER A 2 31.62 -18.75 -14.73
N ASP A 3 31.67 -17.43 -14.60
CA ASP A 3 32.53 -16.62 -15.44
C ASP A 3 33.77 -16.28 -14.63
N GLU A 4 34.87 -16.97 -14.93
CA GLU A 4 36.13 -16.83 -14.21
C GLU A 4 36.83 -15.47 -14.42
N ARG A 5 36.25 -14.57 -15.25
CA ARG A 5 36.88 -13.29 -15.63
C ARG A 5 36.70 -12.14 -14.65
N ALA A 6 35.89 -12.28 -13.66
CA ALA A 6 35.63 -11.18 -12.71
C ALA A 6 35.56 -11.69 -11.30
N GLY A 7 36.59 -12.32 -10.77
CA GLY A 7 36.57 -12.88 -9.44
C GLY A 7 35.15 -13.03 -8.91
N SER A 8 34.51 -14.18 -9.09
CA SER A 8 33.08 -14.44 -8.88
C SER A 8 32.64 -13.98 -7.50
N THR A 9 32.26 -12.74 -7.39
CA THR A 9 31.74 -12.15 -6.18
C THR A 9 30.22 -12.19 -6.22
N VAL A 10 29.61 -12.16 -5.07
CA VAL A 10 28.16 -11.98 -4.92
C VAL A 10 27.69 -10.78 -5.75
N ASP A 11 28.48 -9.71 -5.81
CA ASP A 11 28.19 -8.51 -6.59
C ASP A 11 28.04 -8.79 -8.08
N TYR A 12 28.89 -9.62 -8.68
CA TYR A 12 28.76 -9.99 -10.08
C TYR A 12 27.48 -10.78 -10.34
N ALA A 13 27.13 -11.73 -9.46
CA ALA A 13 25.90 -12.49 -9.57
C ALA A 13 24.68 -11.55 -9.44
N CYS A 14 24.69 -10.61 -8.50
CA CYS A 14 23.64 -9.60 -8.33
C CYS A 14 23.51 -8.71 -9.57
N GLN A 15 24.62 -8.23 -10.15
CA GLN A 15 24.62 -7.45 -11.37
C GLN A 15 23.98 -8.22 -12.55
N ARG A 16 24.30 -9.52 -12.71
CA ARG A 16 23.70 -10.35 -13.77
C ARG A 16 22.22 -10.56 -13.56
N LEU A 17 21.76 -10.76 -12.31
CA LEU A 17 20.34 -10.84 -11.99
C LEU A 17 19.62 -9.51 -12.26
N THR A 18 20.23 -8.39 -11.88
CA THR A 18 19.69 -7.05 -12.17
C THR A 18 19.55 -6.83 -13.68
N GLN A 19 20.56 -7.14 -14.46
CA GLN A 19 20.51 -7.02 -15.93
C GLN A 19 19.44 -7.92 -16.54
N TYR A 20 19.27 -9.13 -16.02
CA TYR A 20 18.21 -10.03 -16.45
C TYR A 20 16.83 -9.46 -16.13
N ALA A 21 16.66 -9.01 -14.87
CA ALA A 21 15.40 -8.39 -14.41
C ALA A 21 15.04 -7.16 -15.28
N GLN A 22 15.98 -6.25 -15.49
CA GLN A 22 15.77 -5.05 -16.33
C GLN A 22 15.40 -5.40 -17.77
N LYS A 23 15.98 -6.44 -18.31
CA LYS A 23 15.75 -6.80 -19.72
C LYS A 23 14.46 -7.59 -19.97
N TYR A 24 14.08 -8.46 -19.02
CA TYR A 24 13.07 -9.49 -19.27
C TYR A 24 11.90 -9.49 -18.29
N VAL A 25 12.05 -8.85 -17.13
CA VAL A 25 11.05 -8.90 -16.06
C VAL A 25 10.44 -7.54 -15.77
N ASN A 26 11.25 -6.50 -15.67
CA ASN A 26 10.77 -5.17 -15.30
C ASN A 26 10.19 -4.46 -16.53
N ALA A 27 8.86 -4.28 -16.52
CA ALA A 27 8.14 -3.45 -17.46
C ALA A 27 7.61 -2.22 -16.73
N ALA A 28 8.51 -1.27 -16.41
CA ALA A 28 8.08 -0.02 -15.81
C ALA A 28 7.19 0.76 -16.79
N PRO A 29 6.03 1.29 -16.36
CA PRO A 29 5.22 2.19 -17.17
C PRO A 29 6.05 3.40 -17.62
N GLU A 30 5.69 4.00 -18.73
CA GLU A 30 6.39 5.19 -19.25
C GLU A 30 6.45 6.32 -18.22
N SER A 31 5.37 6.50 -17.47
CA SER A 31 5.26 7.47 -16.37
C SER A 31 6.29 7.28 -15.25
N GLU A 32 6.87 6.09 -15.11
CA GLU A 32 7.80 5.75 -14.03
C GLU A 32 9.25 5.61 -14.51
N GLN A 33 9.50 5.72 -15.83
CA GLN A 33 10.85 5.53 -16.39
C GLN A 33 11.86 6.59 -15.96
N HIS A 34 11.39 7.78 -15.62
CA HIS A 34 12.24 8.88 -15.11
C HIS A 34 12.52 8.80 -13.62
N LEU A 35 12.07 7.71 -12.93
CA LEU A 35 12.25 7.46 -11.51
C LEU A 35 11.70 8.59 -10.64
N PRO A 36 10.37 8.78 -10.61
CA PRO A 36 9.75 9.85 -9.83
C PRO A 36 10.05 9.73 -8.34
N ILE A 37 10.20 10.87 -7.67
CA ILE A 37 10.44 10.90 -6.23
C ILE A 37 9.10 10.82 -5.50
N LEU A 38 8.97 9.84 -4.62
CA LEU A 38 7.80 9.60 -3.80
C LEU A 38 8.08 9.99 -2.35
N PHE A 39 7.13 10.70 -1.73
CA PHE A 39 7.09 10.94 -0.29
C PHE A 39 6.01 10.08 0.34
N ASN A 40 6.41 9.22 1.28
CA ASN A 40 5.49 8.44 2.10
C ASN A 40 5.47 9.05 3.51
N GLU A 41 4.29 9.36 4.03
CA GLU A 41 4.14 10.13 5.26
C GLU A 41 4.27 9.31 6.56
N TYR A 42 4.42 7.98 6.48
CA TYR A 42 4.44 7.09 7.64
C TYR A 42 5.37 7.55 8.77
N CYS A 43 6.61 7.86 8.44
CA CYS A 43 7.61 8.29 9.44
C CYS A 43 7.32 9.68 10.05
N THR A 44 6.31 10.39 9.54
CA THR A 44 5.87 11.67 10.07
C THR A 44 4.69 11.50 11.02
N THR A 45 3.76 10.59 10.69
CA THR A 45 2.50 10.40 11.44
C THR A 45 2.47 9.13 12.29
N TRP A 46 3.38 8.18 12.01
CA TRP A 46 3.45 6.88 12.69
C TRP A 46 2.13 6.09 12.66
N GLY A 47 1.41 6.16 11.52
CA GLY A 47 0.15 5.46 11.31
C GLY A 47 -1.08 6.20 11.83
N LEU A 48 -0.99 7.51 11.99
CA LEU A 48 -2.12 8.40 12.27
C LEU A 48 -2.22 9.53 11.22
N PRO A 49 -2.50 9.19 9.96
CA PRO A 49 -2.55 10.14 8.85
C PRO A 49 -3.86 10.93 8.86
N SER A 50 -4.10 11.79 9.84
CA SER A 50 -5.28 12.66 9.82
C SER A 50 -5.18 13.70 8.69
N HIS A 51 -6.33 14.18 8.19
CA HIS A 51 -6.36 15.22 7.16
C HIS A 51 -5.61 16.49 7.60
N GLU A 52 -5.70 16.85 8.88
CA GLU A 52 -4.97 17.98 9.46
C GLU A 52 -3.45 17.77 9.39
N ASN A 53 -2.97 16.58 9.80
CA ASN A 53 -1.55 16.25 9.73
C ASN A 53 -1.04 16.27 8.28
N ILE A 54 -1.80 15.69 7.36
CA ILE A 54 -1.45 15.67 5.94
C ILE A 54 -1.37 17.09 5.38
N LYS A 55 -2.33 17.99 5.68
CA LYS A 55 -2.27 19.39 5.26
C LYS A 55 -0.97 20.07 5.74
N GLY A 56 -0.59 19.87 6.99
CA GLY A 56 0.66 20.41 7.53
C GLY A 56 1.92 19.89 6.81
N ILE A 57 1.94 18.60 6.48
CA ILE A 57 3.05 17.97 5.75
C ILE A 57 3.09 18.49 4.31
N LEU A 58 1.96 18.58 3.61
CA LEU A 58 1.87 19.08 2.24
C LEU A 58 2.43 20.51 2.14
N GLU A 59 2.12 21.40 3.08
CA GLU A 59 2.70 22.74 3.12
C GLU A 59 4.23 22.72 3.28
N ALA A 60 4.76 21.77 4.03
CA ALA A 60 6.20 21.63 4.23
C ALA A 60 6.94 21.06 3.02
N VAL A 61 6.29 20.21 2.21
CA VAL A 61 6.95 19.47 1.12
C VAL A 61 6.61 19.98 -0.28
N LYS A 62 5.57 20.77 -0.47
CA LYS A 62 5.19 21.31 -1.78
C LYS A 62 6.34 22.08 -2.45
N GLY A 63 6.45 21.94 -3.75
CA GLY A 63 7.49 22.63 -4.55
C GLY A 63 8.91 22.09 -4.37
N LYS A 64 9.10 20.95 -3.67
CA LYS A 64 10.42 20.34 -3.44
C LYS A 64 10.80 19.25 -4.46
N GLY A 65 10.09 19.16 -5.59
CA GLY A 65 10.39 18.19 -6.65
C GLY A 65 9.88 16.78 -6.38
N LEU A 66 8.93 16.64 -5.43
CA LEU A 66 8.23 15.38 -5.20
C LEU A 66 7.10 15.22 -6.21
N GLU A 67 6.94 14.02 -6.76
CA GLU A 67 5.90 13.72 -7.74
C GLU A 67 4.71 12.96 -7.14
N TYR A 68 4.97 12.15 -6.12
CA TYR A 68 3.93 11.41 -5.41
C TYR A 68 3.94 11.73 -3.93
N PHE A 69 2.75 11.80 -3.35
CA PHE A 69 2.54 11.82 -1.91
C PHE A 69 1.65 10.65 -1.52
N VAL A 70 2.15 9.75 -0.69
CA VAL A 70 1.45 8.53 -0.27
C VAL A 70 0.94 8.68 1.14
N VAL A 71 -0.38 8.55 1.30
CA VAL A 71 -1.04 8.35 2.60
C VAL A 71 -0.79 6.90 3.02
N ASP A 72 -0.04 6.69 4.08
CA ASP A 72 0.34 5.37 4.58
C ASP A 72 -0.73 4.74 5.48
N CYS A 73 -0.42 3.64 6.13
CA CYS A 73 -1.33 2.89 6.99
C CYS A 73 -2.02 3.77 8.07
N GLY A 74 -3.14 3.29 8.56
CA GLY A 74 -3.89 3.96 9.64
C GLY A 74 -5.05 4.83 9.16
N TRP A 75 -5.19 5.09 7.87
CA TRP A 75 -6.32 5.86 7.33
C TRP A 75 -7.71 5.19 7.53
N PHE A 76 -7.70 3.89 7.86
CA PHE A 76 -8.88 3.05 8.08
C PHE A 76 -9.09 2.66 9.55
N VAL A 77 -8.38 3.26 10.51
CA VAL A 77 -8.44 2.81 11.90
C VAL A 77 -9.52 3.49 12.71
N GLU A 78 -10.12 2.72 13.62
CA GLU A 78 -10.96 3.23 14.69
C GLU A 78 -10.12 3.80 15.84
N GLU A 79 -10.76 4.59 16.70
CA GLU A 79 -10.09 5.16 17.85
C GLU A 79 -9.57 4.09 18.81
N GLY A 80 -8.32 4.24 19.24
CA GLY A 80 -7.67 3.31 20.17
C GLY A 80 -7.22 1.98 19.56
N VAL A 81 -7.42 1.77 18.27
CA VAL A 81 -6.99 0.56 17.57
C VAL A 81 -5.72 0.83 16.78
N HIS A 82 -4.73 -0.04 16.93
CA HIS A 82 -3.51 0.03 16.12
C HIS A 82 -3.79 -0.43 14.69
N TRP A 83 -3.25 0.26 13.68
CA TRP A 83 -3.50 0.00 12.25
C TRP A 83 -3.27 -1.47 11.85
N SER A 84 -2.23 -2.10 12.40
CA SER A 84 -1.88 -3.48 12.06
C SER A 84 -2.93 -4.52 12.48
N ARG A 85 -3.94 -4.13 13.23
CA ARG A 85 -5.04 -4.99 13.66
C ARG A 85 -6.34 -4.74 12.89
N SER A 86 -6.40 -3.70 12.04
CA SER A 86 -7.63 -3.24 11.36
C SER A 86 -7.60 -3.42 9.84
N MET A 87 -6.55 -4.04 9.30
CA MET A 87 -6.42 -4.27 7.86
C MET A 87 -7.49 -5.22 7.33
N GLY A 88 -7.90 -5.05 6.09
CA GLY A 88 -8.80 -5.95 5.37
C GLY A 88 -10.08 -5.28 4.89
N ASP A 89 -10.79 -4.53 5.73
CA ASP A 89 -12.03 -3.87 5.33
C ASP A 89 -11.81 -2.56 4.57
N TYR A 90 -10.72 -1.86 4.87
CA TYR A 90 -10.31 -0.60 4.23
C TYR A 90 -11.42 0.45 4.16
N VAL A 91 -12.15 0.63 5.27
CA VAL A 91 -13.15 1.68 5.42
C VAL A 91 -12.47 2.94 5.96
N PRO A 92 -12.51 4.07 5.24
CA PRO A 92 -11.90 5.31 5.73
C PRO A 92 -12.46 5.73 7.09
N SER A 93 -11.60 6.21 7.98
CA SER A 93 -12.00 6.71 9.29
C SER A 93 -12.60 8.11 9.17
N ASP A 94 -13.91 8.26 9.41
CA ASP A 94 -14.57 9.57 9.40
C ASP A 94 -13.97 10.54 10.43
N ARG A 95 -13.42 10.00 11.52
CA ARG A 95 -12.74 10.80 12.56
C ARG A 95 -11.45 11.43 12.04
N LEU A 96 -10.65 10.68 11.29
CA LEU A 96 -9.39 11.16 10.71
C LEU A 96 -9.61 12.01 9.46
N PHE A 97 -10.67 11.73 8.73
CA PHE A 97 -11.00 12.35 7.45
C PHE A 97 -12.47 12.81 7.42
N PRO A 98 -12.83 13.82 8.21
CA PRO A 98 -14.23 14.28 8.30
C PRO A 98 -14.77 14.82 6.97
N GLU A 99 -13.90 15.28 6.09
CA GLU A 99 -14.24 15.72 4.72
C GLU A 99 -14.10 14.57 3.69
N GLY A 100 -13.75 13.36 4.14
CA GLY A 100 -13.50 12.18 3.32
C GLY A 100 -12.11 12.14 2.66
N LEU A 101 -11.70 10.96 2.20
CA LEU A 101 -10.41 10.77 1.51
C LEU A 101 -10.31 11.51 0.18
N GLY A 102 -11.43 11.79 -0.48
CA GLY A 102 -11.44 12.60 -1.70
C GLY A 102 -10.88 13.99 -1.50
N ALA A 103 -11.21 14.64 -0.38
CA ALA A 103 -10.64 15.94 -0.03
C ALA A 103 -9.10 15.88 0.17
N VAL A 104 -8.60 14.77 0.70
CA VAL A 104 -7.14 14.55 0.86
C VAL A 104 -6.47 14.41 -0.50
N SER A 105 -7.02 13.61 -1.41
CA SER A 105 -6.45 13.45 -2.75
C SER A 105 -6.45 14.77 -3.53
N ASP A 106 -7.51 15.58 -3.38
CA ASP A 106 -7.60 16.91 -3.97
C ASP A 106 -6.52 17.86 -3.41
N ASP A 107 -6.27 17.84 -2.11
CA ASP A 107 -5.26 18.69 -1.48
C ASP A 107 -3.83 18.29 -1.90
N ILE A 108 -3.57 16.99 -2.05
CA ILE A 108 -2.30 16.49 -2.62
C ILE A 108 -2.10 17.02 -4.04
N ARG A 109 -3.14 16.98 -4.90
CA ARG A 109 -3.07 17.54 -6.26
C ARG A 109 -2.86 19.04 -6.27
N LYS A 110 -3.57 19.78 -5.41
CA LYS A 110 -3.35 21.24 -5.26
C LYS A 110 -1.93 21.57 -4.83
N ALA A 111 -1.27 20.69 -4.08
CA ALA A 111 0.14 20.83 -3.72
C ALA A 111 1.10 20.47 -4.86
N GLY A 112 0.60 20.02 -6.03
CA GLY A 112 1.37 19.71 -7.24
C GLY A 112 1.91 18.29 -7.29
N MET A 113 1.35 17.36 -6.51
CA MET A 113 1.76 15.96 -6.45
C MET A 113 0.61 15.04 -6.85
N LYS A 114 0.95 13.81 -7.26
CA LYS A 114 -0.02 12.74 -7.51
C LYS A 114 -0.36 12.03 -6.19
N PRO A 115 -1.64 11.80 -5.90
CA PRO A 115 -2.04 11.15 -4.66
C PRO A 115 -1.82 9.63 -4.72
N GLY A 116 -1.19 9.10 -3.69
CA GLY A 116 -1.02 7.69 -3.42
C GLY A 116 -1.63 7.28 -2.09
N ILE A 117 -1.96 6.01 -1.94
CA ILE A 117 -2.50 5.45 -0.71
C ILE A 117 -1.99 4.03 -0.48
N TRP A 118 -1.66 3.71 0.77
CA TRP A 118 -1.11 2.42 1.15
C TRP A 118 -2.20 1.39 1.46
N PHE A 119 -1.95 0.15 1.01
CA PHE A 119 -2.69 -1.04 1.38
C PHE A 119 -1.73 -2.20 1.68
N GLU A 120 -2.09 -3.07 2.63
CA GLU A 120 -1.46 -4.38 2.84
C GLU A 120 -2.48 -5.45 2.43
N ILE A 121 -2.46 -5.81 1.15
CA ILE A 121 -3.56 -6.55 0.48
C ILE A 121 -3.60 -8.05 0.78
N ASP A 122 -2.54 -8.61 1.34
CA ASP A 122 -2.40 -10.06 1.53
C ASP A 122 -3.02 -10.58 2.82
N ASN A 123 -3.39 -9.70 3.75
CA ASN A 123 -3.88 -10.15 5.07
C ASN A 123 -4.98 -9.26 5.67
N ALA A 124 -5.68 -9.85 6.65
CA ALA A 124 -6.69 -9.21 7.48
C ALA A 124 -6.27 -9.20 8.95
N GLY A 125 -6.53 -8.11 9.63
CA GLY A 125 -6.29 -7.92 11.06
C GLY A 125 -7.50 -8.33 11.92
N PRO A 126 -7.29 -8.71 13.19
CA PRO A 126 -8.34 -9.28 14.05
C PRO A 126 -9.46 -8.30 14.44
N LYS A 127 -9.35 -7.04 14.05
CA LYS A 127 -10.38 -6.01 14.29
C LYS A 127 -11.18 -5.66 13.04
N SER A 128 -10.86 -6.26 11.89
CA SER A 128 -11.67 -6.13 10.67
C SER A 128 -12.84 -7.11 10.67
N HIS A 129 -13.96 -6.73 10.04
CA HIS A 129 -15.12 -7.62 9.86
C HIS A 129 -14.78 -8.81 8.98
N VAL A 130 -14.04 -8.60 7.90
CA VAL A 130 -13.62 -9.68 7.00
C VAL A 130 -12.86 -10.79 7.71
N TYR A 131 -12.09 -10.47 8.75
CA TYR A 131 -11.33 -11.45 9.53
C TYR A 131 -12.24 -12.49 10.20
N SER A 132 -13.37 -12.07 10.77
CA SER A 132 -14.27 -12.92 11.52
C SER A 132 -15.45 -13.44 10.71
N GLU A 133 -15.88 -12.70 9.70
CA GLU A 133 -17.13 -12.98 8.98
C GLU A 133 -16.89 -13.71 7.64
N ARG A 134 -15.66 -13.65 7.11
CA ARG A 134 -15.34 -14.19 5.79
C ARG A 134 -14.13 -15.13 5.81
N GLU A 135 -14.21 -16.19 6.65
CA GLU A 135 -13.18 -17.23 6.67
C GLU A 135 -13.06 -17.98 5.33
N ASP A 136 -14.13 -17.99 4.54
CA ASP A 136 -14.17 -18.52 3.17
C ASP A 136 -13.18 -17.88 2.21
N LEU A 137 -12.76 -16.64 2.49
CA LEU A 137 -11.78 -15.90 1.68
C LEU A 137 -10.32 -16.14 2.13
N MET A 138 -10.13 -16.82 3.27
CA MET A 138 -8.82 -16.95 3.90
C MET A 138 -8.09 -18.20 3.45
N LEU A 139 -6.77 -18.13 3.47
CA LEU A 139 -5.89 -19.26 3.19
C LEU A 139 -5.99 -20.32 4.29
N HIS A 140 -6.16 -21.57 3.90
CA HIS A 140 -6.24 -22.73 4.80
C HIS A 140 -4.99 -23.61 4.69
N ARG A 141 -4.57 -24.14 5.83
CA ARG A 141 -3.57 -25.21 5.92
C ARG A 141 -4.15 -26.33 6.79
N ASP A 142 -4.16 -27.56 6.28
CA ASP A 142 -4.70 -28.76 6.98
C ASP A 142 -6.14 -28.55 7.51
N GLY A 143 -6.99 -27.89 6.70
CA GLY A 143 -8.38 -27.62 7.01
C GLY A 143 -8.61 -26.49 8.04
N LYS A 144 -7.57 -25.77 8.44
CA LYS A 144 -7.67 -24.65 9.38
C LYS A 144 -7.21 -23.35 8.72
N VAL A 145 -7.85 -22.24 9.08
CA VAL A 145 -7.42 -20.92 8.63
C VAL A 145 -5.98 -20.63 9.09
N LEU A 146 -5.12 -20.27 8.14
CA LEU A 146 -3.74 -19.91 8.43
C LEU A 146 -3.70 -18.57 9.17
N THR A 147 -3.26 -18.62 10.43
CA THR A 147 -3.15 -17.44 11.28
C THR A 147 -1.72 -17.29 11.79
N THR A 148 -1.11 -16.13 11.60
CA THR A 148 0.24 -15.82 12.09
C THR A 148 0.24 -14.45 12.74
N LYS A 149 0.69 -14.36 14.00
CA LYS A 149 0.71 -13.10 14.78
C LYS A 149 -0.65 -12.37 14.73
N GLU A 150 -1.73 -13.10 14.97
CA GLU A 150 -3.12 -12.64 14.91
C GLU A 150 -3.63 -12.23 13.52
N ARG A 151 -2.86 -12.34 12.45
CA ARG A 151 -3.28 -12.02 11.07
C ARG A 151 -3.70 -13.27 10.33
N ARG A 152 -4.73 -13.16 9.49
CA ARG A 152 -5.20 -14.18 8.55
C ARG A 152 -4.86 -13.72 7.14
N PHE A 153 -4.46 -14.64 6.27
CA PHE A 153 -4.05 -14.32 4.90
C PHE A 153 -5.17 -14.65 3.92
N PHE A 154 -5.39 -13.77 2.95
CA PHE A 154 -6.31 -14.05 1.87
C PHE A 154 -5.78 -15.15 0.95
N ASP A 155 -6.66 -16.03 0.50
CA ASP A 155 -6.32 -17.02 -0.53
C ASP A 155 -6.37 -16.39 -1.91
N MET A 156 -5.21 -16.01 -2.45
CA MET A 156 -5.09 -15.38 -3.77
C MET A 156 -5.40 -16.33 -4.94
N ASN A 157 -5.69 -17.61 -4.70
CA ASN A 157 -6.24 -18.52 -5.70
C ASN A 157 -7.78 -18.56 -5.65
N ASN A 158 -8.39 -18.00 -4.62
CA ASN A 158 -9.84 -17.91 -4.48
C ASN A 158 -10.38 -16.71 -5.26
N PRO A 159 -11.21 -16.91 -6.31
CA PRO A 159 -11.76 -15.80 -7.10
C PRO A 159 -12.63 -14.84 -6.26
N ASP A 160 -13.29 -15.31 -5.21
CA ASP A 160 -14.09 -14.46 -4.33
C ASP A 160 -13.20 -13.56 -3.46
N ALA A 161 -12.03 -14.04 -3.03
CA ALA A 161 -11.04 -13.19 -2.34
C ALA A 161 -10.49 -12.12 -3.27
N ILE A 162 -10.19 -12.46 -4.53
CA ILE A 162 -9.75 -11.49 -5.54
C ILE A 162 -10.84 -10.46 -5.82
N ALA A 163 -12.11 -10.89 -5.95
CA ALA A 163 -13.23 -9.98 -6.15
C ALA A 163 -13.41 -9.03 -4.97
N TYR A 164 -13.34 -9.55 -3.74
CA TYR A 164 -13.40 -8.75 -2.51
C TYR A 164 -12.29 -7.69 -2.47
N LEU A 165 -11.04 -8.10 -2.68
CA LEU A 165 -9.89 -7.20 -2.67
C LEU A 165 -9.96 -6.17 -3.81
N THR A 166 -10.45 -6.57 -4.98
CA THR A 166 -10.67 -5.65 -6.10
C THR A 166 -11.66 -4.55 -5.70
N ASP A 167 -12.78 -4.91 -5.06
CA ASP A 167 -13.75 -3.92 -4.57
C ASP A 167 -13.12 -3.00 -3.52
N LYS A 168 -12.45 -3.58 -2.51
CA LYS A 168 -11.88 -2.83 -1.39
C LYS A 168 -10.67 -1.97 -1.74
N VAL A 169 -9.86 -2.37 -2.70
CA VAL A 169 -8.64 -1.66 -3.10
C VAL A 169 -8.89 -0.81 -4.34
N ILE A 170 -9.17 -1.45 -5.48
CA ILE A 170 -9.37 -0.73 -6.74
C ILE A 170 -10.63 0.16 -6.68
N GLY A 171 -11.67 -0.31 -5.99
CA GLY A 171 -12.87 0.50 -5.71
C GLY A 171 -12.53 1.79 -4.97
N GLN A 172 -11.66 1.74 -3.94
CA GLN A 172 -11.24 2.94 -3.20
C GLN A 172 -10.37 3.87 -4.05
N LEU A 173 -9.41 3.32 -4.80
CA LEU A 173 -8.58 4.12 -5.70
C LEU A 173 -9.45 4.93 -6.67
N ARG A 174 -10.43 4.28 -7.32
CA ARG A 174 -11.36 4.93 -8.25
C ARG A 174 -12.29 5.93 -7.57
N LYS A 175 -12.83 5.56 -6.41
CA LYS A 175 -13.79 6.39 -5.67
C LYS A 175 -13.19 7.71 -5.20
N TYR A 176 -11.94 7.69 -4.76
CA TYR A 176 -11.25 8.83 -4.18
C TYR A 176 -10.14 9.39 -5.07
N ASP A 177 -10.06 8.88 -6.30
CA ASP A 177 -9.15 9.36 -7.34
C ASP A 177 -7.67 9.30 -6.92
N PHE A 178 -7.24 8.21 -6.30
CA PHE A 178 -5.83 7.94 -6.05
C PHE A 178 -5.19 7.30 -7.28
N GLU A 179 -3.96 7.72 -7.61
CA GLU A 179 -3.23 7.31 -8.80
C GLU A 179 -2.13 6.28 -8.53
N TYR A 180 -1.77 6.09 -7.24
CA TYR A 180 -0.69 5.19 -6.81
C TYR A 180 -1.10 4.38 -5.57
N MET A 181 -0.65 3.11 -5.49
CA MET A 181 -0.73 2.29 -4.29
C MET A 181 0.56 1.48 -4.10
#